data_5b95ead940ffcf311d9a74a148e85341
#
_entry.id   5b95ead940ffcf311d9a74a148e85341
#
_cell.length_a   1.000
_cell.length_b   1.000
_cell.length_c   1.000
_cell.angle_alpha   90.00
_cell.angle_beta   90.00
_cell.angle_gamma   90.00
#
_symmetry.space_group_name_H-M   'P 1'
#
loop_
_entity.id
_entity.type
_entity.pdbx_description
1 polymer ?
#
loop_
_entity_poly.entity_id
_entity_poly.type
_entity_poly.pdbx_seq_one_letter_code
_entity_poly.pdbx_strand_id
1 'polypeptide(L)'
;RDYQKQAILHGLNNRRALLLSPTASGKSLIIYMLAMNYPMKKLIVVPTTGLVHQLASDFSEYGYELEVHKITAGASKEINTDITITTWQSIYKQPRKWFEQFKVVIGDEAHLFKAKSLTNLMSKMTDCPYRFGFTGTLDDTQTHRLVLEGLFGPVERVIHTSELIKQRVLANLKINICILNHIEKNRAEQSRAIYKDEINFIVGLESRNKFIINLCNELKGNTLVLYSLVEKHGKELYRLAEKLDRKVFFVHGGVSGETRDEIRGIVEQEDNALIVASYGTFSTGVNIRRLSNVVFASPSKSKIRVLQSIGRGLRTAEDKDTVRLYDLVDDLRHKKWVNFTLKHYGERLKIYNDEQFDYKIHKYALKE
;
A
#
# COMPACT_ATOMS: atom_id res chain seq x y z
N ARG A 1 13.50 17.37 6.74
CA ARG A 1 14.21 17.21 5.47
C ARG A 1 13.73 18.26 4.48
N ASP A 2 14.55 18.60 3.47
CA ASP A 2 14.24 19.72 2.57
C ASP A 2 12.98 19.49 1.75
N TYR A 3 12.75 18.28 1.23
CA TYR A 3 11.52 17.96 0.51
C TYR A 3 10.26 18.08 1.39
N GLN A 4 10.36 17.79 2.70
CA GLN A 4 9.26 17.98 3.64
C GLN A 4 8.96 19.47 3.83
N LYS A 5 9.99 20.30 3.99
CA LYS A 5 9.85 21.77 4.08
C LYS A 5 9.21 22.33 2.81
N GLN A 6 9.66 21.89 1.63
CA GLN A 6 9.09 22.32 0.35
C GLN A 6 7.60 21.92 0.23
N ALA A 7 7.23 20.70 0.62
CA ALA A 7 5.85 20.25 0.63
C ALA A 7 4.96 21.07 1.56
N ILE A 8 5.46 21.42 2.76
CA ILE A 8 4.75 22.28 3.71
C ILE A 8 4.57 23.69 3.13
N LEU A 9 5.62 24.30 2.61
CA LEU A 9 5.57 25.62 2.00
C LEU A 9 4.64 25.65 0.80
N HIS A 10 4.65 24.60 -0.04
CA HIS A 10 3.73 24.45 -1.16
C HIS A 10 2.26 24.44 -0.67
N GLY A 11 1.95 23.64 0.35
CA GLY A 11 0.61 23.60 0.94
C GLY A 11 0.17 24.94 1.51
N LEU A 12 1.04 25.61 2.26
CA LEU A 12 0.73 26.93 2.86
C LEU A 12 0.46 28.00 1.81
N ASN A 13 1.24 28.01 0.72
CA ASN A 13 1.10 29.02 -0.35
C ASN A 13 -0.14 28.80 -1.22
N ASN A 14 -0.61 27.56 -1.38
CA ASN A 14 -1.66 27.23 -2.33
C ASN A 14 -3.05 26.98 -1.71
N ARG A 15 -3.17 26.96 -0.39
CA ARG A 15 -4.43 26.66 0.35
C ARG A 15 -5.04 25.30 0.04
N ARG A 16 -4.80 24.75 -1.14
CA ARG A 16 -5.26 23.45 -1.62
C ARG A 16 -4.12 22.75 -2.34
N ALA A 17 -3.83 21.51 -1.96
CA ALA A 17 -2.83 20.69 -2.62
C ALA A 17 -3.12 19.20 -2.45
N LEU A 18 -2.89 18.45 -3.51
CA LEU A 18 -2.84 16.99 -3.48
C LEU A 18 -1.37 16.55 -3.49
N LEU A 19 -0.84 16.21 -2.31
CA LEU A 19 0.56 15.91 -2.09
C LEU A 19 0.84 14.42 -2.33
N LEU A 20 1.58 14.13 -3.40
CA LEU A 20 2.01 12.78 -3.73
C LEU A 20 3.29 12.45 -2.97
N SER A 21 3.13 11.77 -1.85
CA SER A 21 4.15 11.49 -0.83
C SER A 21 4.26 9.99 -0.60
N PRO A 22 5.33 9.33 -1.07
CA PRO A 22 5.47 7.88 -0.98
C PRO A 22 5.53 7.38 0.46
N THR A 23 5.40 6.07 0.65
CA THR A 23 5.55 5.44 1.95
C THR A 23 6.93 5.78 2.56
N ALA A 24 6.96 6.00 3.87
CA ALA A 24 8.15 6.39 4.64
C ALA A 24 8.80 7.75 4.28
N SER A 25 8.14 8.61 3.49
CA SER A 25 8.57 9.99 3.27
C SER A 25 8.34 10.91 4.49
N GLY A 26 7.72 10.40 5.56
CA GLY A 26 7.34 11.18 6.74
C GLY A 26 6.06 12.00 6.55
N LYS A 27 5.05 11.42 5.90
CA LYS A 27 3.73 12.02 5.69
C LYS A 27 3.12 12.57 6.98
N SER A 28 3.15 11.81 8.08
CA SER A 28 2.56 12.24 9.36
C SER A 28 3.16 13.56 9.87
N LEU A 29 4.47 13.75 9.71
CA LEU A 29 5.13 15.01 10.08
C LEU A 29 4.68 16.18 9.18
N ILE A 30 4.52 15.96 7.87
CA ILE A 30 4.04 17.02 6.96
C ILE A 30 2.59 17.37 7.31
N ILE A 31 1.73 16.37 7.58
CA ILE A 31 0.34 16.56 8.04
C ILE A 31 0.32 17.38 9.33
N TYR A 32 1.14 16.99 10.31
CA TYR A 32 1.27 17.69 11.59
C TYR A 32 1.67 19.15 11.38
N MET A 33 2.73 19.40 10.65
CA MET A 33 3.24 20.75 10.42
C MET A 33 2.24 21.63 9.67
N LEU A 34 1.52 21.09 8.67
CA LEU A 34 0.44 21.82 8.01
C LEU A 34 -0.71 22.13 8.99
N ALA A 35 -1.11 21.15 9.80
CA ALA A 35 -2.17 21.36 10.78
C ALA A 35 -1.80 22.44 11.81
N MET A 36 -0.55 22.51 12.25
CA MET A 36 -0.07 23.50 13.23
C MET A 36 -0.02 24.93 12.68
N ASN A 37 0.09 25.11 11.37
CA ASN A 37 0.14 26.44 10.76
C ASN A 37 -1.24 27.14 10.65
N TYR A 38 -2.32 26.46 11.05
CA TYR A 38 -3.67 27.03 10.99
C TYR A 38 -4.29 27.10 12.40
N PRO A 39 -4.73 28.27 12.88
CA PRO A 39 -5.34 28.40 14.21
C PRO A 39 -6.80 27.92 14.26
N MET A 40 -7.42 27.62 13.09
CA MET A 40 -8.82 27.20 13.01
C MET A 40 -8.97 25.69 13.28
N LYS A 41 -10.20 25.23 13.56
CA LYS A 41 -10.52 23.80 13.72
C LYS A 41 -10.19 23.00 12.46
N LYS A 42 -9.53 21.88 12.65
CA LYS A 42 -9.02 20.97 11.59
C LYS A 42 -9.70 19.62 11.69
N LEU A 43 -10.08 19.07 10.53
CA LEU A 43 -10.56 17.70 10.38
C LEU A 43 -9.54 16.87 9.60
N ILE A 44 -9.01 15.85 10.21
CA ILE A 44 -8.10 14.91 9.55
C ILE A 44 -8.82 13.58 9.36
N VAL A 45 -8.96 13.17 8.11
CA VAL A 45 -9.69 11.96 7.72
C VAL A 45 -8.69 10.90 7.29
N VAL A 46 -8.69 9.76 7.99
CA VAL A 46 -7.81 8.63 7.73
C VAL A 46 -8.63 7.37 7.41
N PRO A 47 -8.08 6.36 6.71
CA PRO A 47 -8.86 5.22 6.25
C PRO A 47 -9.27 4.22 7.34
N THR A 48 -8.53 4.10 8.44
CA THR A 48 -8.77 3.06 9.46
C THR A 48 -8.67 3.62 10.88
N THR A 49 -9.33 2.95 11.82
CA THR A 49 -9.28 3.30 13.25
C THR A 49 -7.86 3.20 13.82
N GLY A 50 -7.07 2.20 13.40
CA GLY A 50 -5.67 2.10 13.80
C GLY A 50 -4.85 3.33 13.42
N LEU A 51 -5.09 3.90 12.23
CA LEU A 51 -4.43 5.14 11.80
C LEU A 51 -4.92 6.37 12.56
N VAL A 52 -6.16 6.39 13.08
CA VAL A 52 -6.62 7.46 13.99
C VAL A 52 -5.76 7.51 15.24
N HIS A 53 -5.54 6.36 15.87
CA HIS A 53 -4.74 6.26 17.10
C HIS A 53 -3.25 6.53 16.81
N GLN A 54 -2.71 5.95 15.74
CA GLN A 54 -1.31 6.15 15.37
C GLN A 54 -1.01 7.62 15.07
N LEU A 55 -1.82 8.29 14.26
CA LEU A 55 -1.55 9.69 13.90
C LEU A 55 -1.69 10.62 15.12
N ALA A 56 -2.61 10.33 16.04
CA ALA A 56 -2.72 11.06 17.30
C ALA A 56 -1.49 10.86 18.19
N SER A 57 -0.93 9.64 18.24
CA SER A 57 0.33 9.34 18.93
C SER A 57 1.51 10.07 18.29
N ASP A 58 1.62 10.01 16.95
CA ASP A 58 2.65 10.73 16.20
C ASP A 58 2.61 12.24 16.52
N PHE A 59 1.43 12.84 16.62
CA PHE A 59 1.28 14.27 16.96
C PHE A 59 1.80 14.58 18.36
N SER A 60 1.52 13.70 19.33
CA SER A 60 2.06 13.84 20.70
C SER A 60 3.61 13.71 20.70
N GLU A 61 4.15 12.77 19.93
CA GLU A 61 5.60 12.59 19.77
C GLU A 61 6.27 13.81 19.09
N TYR A 62 5.54 14.53 18.23
CA TYR A 62 6.01 15.78 17.58
C TYR A 62 5.87 17.02 18.47
N GLY A 63 5.39 16.86 19.70
CA GLY A 63 5.29 17.94 20.69
C GLY A 63 3.90 18.60 20.76
N TYR A 64 2.84 17.98 20.25
CA TYR A 64 1.49 18.49 20.46
C TYR A 64 0.98 18.11 21.84
N GLU A 65 0.88 19.06 22.74
CA GLU A 65 0.54 18.88 24.14
C GLU A 65 -0.98 18.94 24.42
N LEU A 66 -1.78 19.47 23.47
CA LEU A 66 -3.21 19.57 23.64
C LEU A 66 -3.93 18.28 23.24
N GLU A 67 -5.18 18.16 23.67
CA GLU A 67 -6.00 17.01 23.34
C GLU A 67 -6.35 16.95 21.84
N VAL A 68 -6.17 15.77 21.24
CA VAL A 68 -6.66 15.42 19.90
C VAL A 68 -7.97 14.66 20.03
N HIS A 69 -9.06 15.20 19.48
CA HIS A 69 -10.35 14.51 19.46
C HIS A 69 -10.34 13.35 18.44
N LYS A 70 -10.47 12.13 18.93
CA LYS A 70 -10.47 10.90 18.12
C LYS A 70 -11.90 10.40 17.93
N ILE A 71 -12.42 10.48 16.70
CA ILE A 71 -13.75 9.96 16.40
C ILE A 71 -13.63 8.58 15.73
N THR A 72 -13.94 7.56 16.48
CA THR A 72 -14.09 6.17 16.02
C THR A 72 -15.53 5.69 16.23
N ALA A 73 -15.82 4.39 16.06
CA ALA A 73 -17.13 3.83 16.31
C ALA A 73 -17.54 4.07 17.78
N GLY A 74 -18.73 4.61 18.00
CA GLY A 74 -19.27 4.90 19.35
C GLY A 74 -18.76 6.18 20.02
N ALA A 75 -17.72 6.85 19.50
CA ALA A 75 -17.21 8.08 20.08
C ALA A 75 -18.15 9.28 19.88
N SER A 76 -18.08 10.27 20.80
CA SER A 76 -18.81 11.53 20.71
C SER A 76 -18.49 12.27 19.41
N LYS A 77 -19.50 12.94 18.83
CA LYS A 77 -19.36 13.80 17.66
C LYS A 77 -19.33 15.30 18.03
N GLU A 78 -19.36 15.61 19.30
CA GLU A 78 -19.19 16.96 19.80
C GLU A 78 -17.71 17.35 19.75
N ILE A 79 -17.39 18.50 19.18
CA ILE A 79 -16.01 18.91 18.90
C ILE A 79 -15.64 20.10 19.80
N ASN A 80 -14.80 19.80 20.78
CA ASN A 80 -14.31 20.79 21.76
C ASN A 80 -12.80 21.08 21.62
N THR A 81 -12.14 20.46 20.63
CA THR A 81 -10.70 20.57 20.40
C THR A 81 -10.40 21.22 19.03
N ASP A 82 -9.17 21.66 18.86
CA ASP A 82 -8.71 22.26 17.60
C ASP A 82 -8.45 21.22 16.52
N ILE A 83 -8.06 19.99 16.91
CA ILE A 83 -7.74 18.90 15.99
C ILE A 83 -8.69 17.73 16.21
N THR A 84 -9.35 17.31 15.14
CA THR A 84 -10.16 16.10 15.11
C THR A 84 -9.57 15.13 14.11
N ILE A 85 -9.25 13.91 14.55
CA ILE A 85 -8.80 12.80 13.67
C ILE A 85 -9.89 11.73 13.65
N THR A 86 -10.29 11.29 12.47
CA THR A 86 -11.43 10.39 12.30
C THR A 86 -11.33 9.50 11.08
N THR A 87 -12.15 8.45 11.05
CA THR A 87 -12.43 7.73 9.79
C THR A 87 -13.67 8.31 9.11
N TRP A 88 -13.74 8.24 7.77
CA TRP A 88 -14.91 8.75 7.04
C TRP A 88 -16.19 8.01 7.43
N GLN A 89 -16.12 6.71 7.75
CA GLN A 89 -17.25 5.89 8.20
C GLN A 89 -17.91 6.43 9.46
N SER A 90 -17.11 7.03 10.33
CA SER A 90 -17.58 7.55 11.62
C SER A 90 -18.37 8.87 11.48
N ILE A 91 -18.18 9.62 10.37
CA ILE A 91 -18.71 10.98 10.23
C ILE A 91 -19.57 11.20 8.97
N TYR A 92 -19.63 10.28 8.01
CA TYR A 92 -20.31 10.52 6.72
C TYR A 92 -21.80 10.83 6.84
N LYS A 93 -22.46 10.36 7.92
CA LYS A 93 -23.87 10.63 8.21
C LYS A 93 -24.12 12.01 8.84
N GLN A 94 -23.07 12.70 9.32
CA GLN A 94 -23.24 13.99 9.96
C GLN A 94 -23.86 15.03 8.98
N PRO A 95 -24.72 15.95 9.47
CA PRO A 95 -25.32 16.96 8.65
C PRO A 95 -24.28 18.00 8.22
N ARG A 96 -24.56 18.74 7.14
CA ARG A 96 -23.67 19.80 6.61
C ARG A 96 -23.23 20.78 7.70
N LYS A 97 -24.15 21.21 8.57
CA LYS A 97 -23.88 22.12 9.68
C LYS A 97 -22.74 21.64 10.60
N TRP A 98 -22.61 20.33 10.79
CA TRP A 98 -21.54 19.77 11.61
C TRP A 98 -20.16 20.03 11.00
N PHE A 99 -20.05 20.03 9.66
CA PHE A 99 -18.79 20.26 8.96
C PHE A 99 -18.40 21.75 8.85
N GLU A 100 -19.31 22.69 9.03
CA GLU A 100 -19.09 24.14 8.86
C GLU A 100 -18.07 24.70 9.87
N GLN A 101 -17.91 24.03 11.02
CA GLN A 101 -16.93 24.42 12.05
C GLN A 101 -15.48 24.21 11.61
N PHE A 102 -15.21 23.33 10.62
CA PHE A 102 -13.86 23.02 10.16
C PHE A 102 -13.48 23.92 8.99
N LYS A 103 -12.34 24.59 9.11
CA LYS A 103 -11.79 25.44 8.03
C LYS A 103 -10.60 24.80 7.33
N VAL A 104 -10.06 23.73 7.91
CA VAL A 104 -8.98 22.92 7.34
C VAL A 104 -9.45 21.47 7.28
N VAL A 105 -9.30 20.82 6.14
CA VAL A 105 -9.47 19.38 5.99
C VAL A 105 -8.21 18.75 5.41
N ILE A 106 -7.78 17.68 6.03
CA ILE A 106 -6.64 16.87 5.56
C ILE A 106 -7.12 15.44 5.34
N GLY A 107 -6.96 14.92 4.12
CA GLY A 107 -7.29 13.54 3.78
C GLY A 107 -6.02 12.72 3.62
N ASP A 108 -5.78 11.75 4.50
CA ASP A 108 -4.74 10.75 4.27
C ASP A 108 -5.26 9.62 3.38
N GLU A 109 -4.37 9.00 2.61
CA GLU A 109 -4.70 8.07 1.53
C GLU A 109 -5.77 8.65 0.57
N ALA A 110 -5.51 9.87 0.11
CA ALA A 110 -6.43 10.68 -0.69
C ALA A 110 -6.97 9.96 -1.94
N HIS A 111 -6.25 8.95 -2.48
CA HIS A 111 -6.72 8.12 -3.59
C HIS A 111 -8.05 7.40 -3.31
N LEU A 112 -8.43 7.24 -2.03
CA LEU A 112 -9.72 6.67 -1.64
C LEU A 112 -10.89 7.66 -1.82
N PHE A 113 -10.63 8.96 -1.86
CA PHE A 113 -11.65 10.02 -1.95
C PHE A 113 -12.36 10.09 -3.31
N LYS A 114 -11.98 9.29 -4.27
CA LYS A 114 -12.74 9.02 -5.50
C LYS A 114 -14.05 8.26 -5.24
N ALA A 115 -14.19 7.57 -4.10
CA ALA A 115 -15.41 6.87 -3.74
C ALA A 115 -16.55 7.87 -3.45
N LYS A 116 -17.77 7.55 -3.93
CA LYS A 116 -18.96 8.41 -3.81
C LYS A 116 -19.22 8.88 -2.38
N SER A 117 -18.99 8.04 -1.37
CA SER A 117 -19.18 8.39 0.05
C SER A 117 -18.23 9.48 0.52
N LEU A 118 -16.96 9.40 0.13
CA LEU A 118 -15.94 10.40 0.48
C LEU A 118 -16.08 11.69 -0.34
N THR A 119 -16.44 11.58 -1.62
CA THR A 119 -16.79 12.76 -2.45
C THR A 119 -18.00 13.51 -1.87
N ASN A 120 -19.04 12.76 -1.45
CA ASN A 120 -20.21 13.35 -0.80
C ASN A 120 -19.88 13.99 0.56
N LEU A 121 -18.95 13.41 1.34
CA LEU A 121 -18.47 14.01 2.57
C LEU A 121 -17.80 15.36 2.27
N MET A 122 -16.89 15.39 1.30
CA MET A 122 -16.19 16.61 0.91
C MET A 122 -17.13 17.70 0.35
N SER A 123 -18.24 17.31 -0.30
CA SER A 123 -19.24 18.26 -0.80
C SER A 123 -20.02 18.96 0.31
N LYS A 124 -20.08 18.39 1.52
CA LYS A 124 -20.66 19.06 2.71
C LYS A 124 -19.76 20.15 3.29
N MET A 125 -18.48 20.17 2.95
CA MET A 125 -17.46 21.09 3.48
C MET A 125 -17.29 22.32 2.56
N THR A 126 -18.38 23.03 2.24
CA THR A 126 -18.36 24.18 1.31
C THR A 126 -17.51 25.33 1.81
N ASP A 127 -17.51 25.58 3.12
CA ASP A 127 -16.83 26.70 3.77
C ASP A 127 -15.45 26.34 4.32
N CYS A 128 -14.83 25.29 3.77
CA CYS A 128 -13.51 24.82 4.13
C CYS A 128 -12.51 25.22 3.02
N PRO A 129 -11.80 26.36 3.17
CA PRO A 129 -10.90 26.88 2.13
C PRO A 129 -9.58 26.08 2.03
N TYR A 130 -9.12 25.49 3.14
CA TYR A 130 -7.83 24.81 3.20
C TYR A 130 -8.05 23.31 3.10
N ARG A 131 -7.60 22.71 1.99
CA ARG A 131 -7.82 21.28 1.69
C ARG A 131 -6.55 20.62 1.25
N PHE A 132 -6.07 19.65 2.01
CA PHE A 132 -4.84 18.92 1.72
C PHE A 132 -5.14 17.43 1.61
N GLY A 133 -4.80 16.86 0.46
CA GLY A 133 -4.83 15.40 0.23
C GLY A 133 -3.43 14.83 0.25
N PHE A 134 -3.23 13.71 0.94
CA PHE A 134 -1.99 12.98 0.96
C PHE A 134 -2.20 11.58 0.39
N THR A 135 -1.34 11.16 -0.52
CA THR A 135 -1.33 9.78 -1.00
C THR A 135 0.07 9.37 -1.44
N GLY A 136 0.41 8.12 -1.24
CA GLY A 136 1.66 7.56 -1.77
C GLY A 136 1.61 7.30 -3.27
N THR A 137 0.40 7.13 -3.81
CA THR A 137 0.20 6.71 -5.20
C THR A 137 -1.09 7.30 -5.76
N LEU A 138 -1.07 7.62 -7.04
CA LEU A 138 -2.27 7.94 -7.82
C LEU A 138 -2.53 6.82 -8.83
N ASP A 139 -3.80 6.57 -9.04
CA ASP A 139 -4.30 5.75 -10.15
C ASP A 139 -4.07 6.50 -11.47
N ASP A 140 -3.63 5.80 -12.50
CA ASP A 140 -3.36 6.40 -13.83
C ASP A 140 -4.64 6.77 -14.59
N THR A 141 -5.82 6.53 -14.00
CA THR A 141 -7.10 6.90 -14.58
C THR A 141 -7.33 8.40 -14.50
N GLN A 142 -7.32 9.07 -15.65
CA GLN A 142 -7.45 10.53 -15.75
C GLN A 142 -8.69 11.08 -15.02
N THR A 143 -9.83 10.37 -15.12
CA THR A 143 -11.08 10.74 -14.41
C THR A 143 -10.91 10.78 -12.89
N HIS A 144 -10.20 9.77 -12.32
CA HIS A 144 -9.97 9.73 -10.87
C HIS A 144 -9.06 10.86 -10.41
N ARG A 145 -8.03 11.16 -11.20
CA ARG A 145 -7.13 12.28 -10.93
C ARG A 145 -7.90 13.62 -10.91
N LEU A 146 -8.73 13.88 -11.89
CA LEU A 146 -9.56 15.11 -11.96
C LEU A 146 -10.49 15.25 -10.76
N VAL A 147 -11.12 14.14 -10.29
CA VAL A 147 -11.94 14.17 -9.07
C VAL A 147 -11.11 14.59 -7.86
N LEU A 148 -9.94 14.02 -7.67
CA LEU A 148 -9.08 14.32 -6.53
C LEU A 148 -8.52 15.75 -6.60
N GLU A 149 -8.13 16.22 -7.79
CA GLU A 149 -7.69 17.59 -8.00
C GLU A 149 -8.83 18.60 -7.76
N GLY A 150 -10.07 18.26 -8.12
CA GLY A 150 -11.26 19.05 -7.79
C GLY A 150 -11.53 19.16 -6.28
N LEU A 151 -11.23 18.11 -5.52
CA LEU A 151 -11.42 18.09 -4.06
C LEU A 151 -10.30 18.80 -3.30
N PHE A 152 -9.04 18.55 -3.67
CA PHE A 152 -7.86 18.98 -2.91
C PHE A 152 -6.98 20.00 -3.61
N GLY A 153 -7.10 20.20 -4.92
CA GLY A 153 -6.23 21.06 -5.71
C GLY A 153 -5.21 20.28 -6.54
N PRO A 154 -4.29 20.98 -7.23
CA PRO A 154 -3.34 20.37 -8.13
C PRO A 154 -2.43 19.36 -7.42
N VAL A 155 -2.00 18.36 -8.20
CA VAL A 155 -1.04 17.35 -7.72
C VAL A 155 0.36 17.94 -7.63
N GLU A 156 0.96 17.85 -6.46
CA GLU A 156 2.38 18.16 -6.24
C GLU A 156 3.10 16.90 -5.75
N ARG A 157 4.17 16.51 -6.44
CA ARG A 157 5.02 15.38 -6.03
C ARG A 157 6.04 15.85 -5.00
N VAL A 158 5.93 15.31 -3.80
CA VAL A 158 6.82 15.66 -2.68
C VAL A 158 8.24 15.12 -2.92
N ILE A 159 8.36 13.86 -3.33
CA ILE A 159 9.63 13.19 -3.62
C ILE A 159 9.38 11.86 -4.35
N HIS A 160 10.32 11.37 -5.14
CA HIS A 160 10.30 10.02 -5.71
C HIS A 160 10.83 8.98 -4.72
N THR A 161 10.30 7.75 -4.79
CA THR A 161 10.80 6.64 -3.96
C THR A 161 12.28 6.35 -4.22
N SER A 162 12.72 6.46 -5.48
CA SER A 162 14.13 6.30 -5.88
C SER A 162 15.05 7.32 -5.20
N GLU A 163 14.59 8.55 -4.99
CA GLU A 163 15.37 9.58 -4.29
C GLU A 163 15.48 9.27 -2.79
N LEU A 164 14.43 8.75 -2.15
CA LEU A 164 14.48 8.30 -0.76
C LEU A 164 15.49 7.14 -0.58
N ILE A 165 15.56 6.24 -1.57
CA ILE A 165 16.57 5.16 -1.59
C ILE A 165 17.97 5.75 -1.73
N LYS A 166 18.21 6.67 -2.68
CA LYS A 166 19.50 7.35 -2.86
C LYS A 166 19.94 8.10 -1.61
N GLN A 167 19.01 8.72 -0.89
CA GLN A 167 19.27 9.41 0.38
C GLN A 167 19.39 8.45 1.59
N ARG A 168 19.36 7.13 1.39
CA ARG A 168 19.38 6.09 2.43
C ARG A 168 18.29 6.21 3.50
N VAL A 169 17.18 6.85 3.15
CA VAL A 169 15.96 6.90 3.98
C VAL A 169 15.20 5.59 3.90
N LEU A 170 15.31 4.94 2.75
CA LEU A 170 14.77 3.61 2.46
C LEU A 170 15.89 2.66 2.11
N ALA A 171 15.67 1.38 2.36
CA ALA A 171 16.57 0.31 1.94
C ALA A 171 16.66 0.24 0.42
N ASN A 172 17.79 -0.24 -0.09
CA ASN A 172 17.99 -0.43 -1.52
C ASN A 172 17.01 -1.49 -2.07
N LEU A 173 16.44 -1.25 -3.23
CA LEU A 173 15.48 -2.17 -3.88
C LEU A 173 16.13 -2.87 -5.06
N LYS A 174 16.07 -4.22 -5.07
CA LYS A 174 16.46 -5.04 -6.21
C LYS A 174 15.25 -5.84 -6.68
N ILE A 175 14.77 -5.54 -7.89
CA ILE A 175 13.62 -6.24 -8.48
C ILE A 175 14.12 -7.37 -9.37
N ASN A 176 13.66 -8.59 -9.10
CA ASN A 176 13.88 -9.78 -9.91
C ASN A 176 12.53 -10.18 -10.53
N ILE A 177 12.39 -9.97 -11.82
CA ILE A 177 11.22 -10.37 -12.58
C ILE A 177 11.42 -11.82 -13.03
N CYS A 178 10.59 -12.72 -12.52
CA CYS A 178 10.67 -14.15 -12.79
C CYS A 178 9.59 -14.55 -13.79
N ILE A 179 9.95 -14.64 -15.08
CA ILE A 179 9.03 -15.07 -16.14
C ILE A 179 8.95 -16.59 -16.14
N LEU A 180 7.78 -17.12 -15.82
CA LEU A 180 7.46 -18.54 -15.81
C LEU A 180 6.90 -18.95 -17.17
N ASN A 181 7.71 -19.64 -17.96
CA ASN A 181 7.29 -20.16 -19.26
C ASN A 181 6.52 -21.46 -19.06
N HIS A 182 5.22 -21.43 -19.31
CA HIS A 182 4.37 -22.61 -19.25
C HIS A 182 4.61 -23.53 -20.44
N ILE A 183 4.35 -24.85 -20.26
CA ILE A 183 4.43 -25.84 -21.33
C ILE A 183 3.38 -25.55 -22.41
N GLU A 184 3.62 -26.04 -23.64
CA GLU A 184 2.78 -25.76 -24.79
C GLU A 184 1.32 -26.22 -24.61
N LYS A 185 1.09 -27.35 -23.94
CA LYS A 185 -0.24 -27.84 -23.59
C LYS A 185 -1.04 -26.78 -22.81
N ASN A 186 -0.47 -26.23 -21.73
CA ASN A 186 -1.12 -25.23 -20.91
C ASN A 186 -1.39 -23.93 -21.69
N ARG A 187 -0.47 -23.51 -22.54
CA ARG A 187 -0.63 -22.33 -23.39
C ARG A 187 -1.78 -22.49 -24.37
N ALA A 188 -1.89 -23.67 -25.01
CA ALA A 188 -2.96 -23.98 -25.96
C ALA A 188 -4.32 -24.01 -25.26
N GLU A 189 -4.42 -24.70 -24.13
CA GLU A 189 -5.66 -24.80 -23.35
C GLU A 189 -6.14 -23.44 -22.83
N GLN A 190 -5.23 -22.56 -22.40
CA GLN A 190 -5.57 -21.24 -21.87
C GLN A 190 -5.76 -20.17 -22.95
N SER A 191 -5.48 -20.45 -24.22
CA SER A 191 -5.46 -19.47 -25.31
C SER A 191 -6.79 -18.76 -25.59
N ARG A 192 -7.91 -19.20 -24.99
CA ARG A 192 -9.23 -18.57 -25.11
C ARG A 192 -9.88 -18.33 -23.75
N ALA A 193 -9.13 -18.53 -22.68
CA ALA A 193 -9.63 -18.32 -21.31
C ALA A 193 -10.01 -16.86 -21.06
N ILE A 194 -11.11 -16.65 -20.32
CA ILE A 194 -11.39 -15.34 -19.77
C ILE A 194 -10.48 -15.08 -18.54
N TYR A 195 -10.36 -13.84 -18.15
CA TYR A 195 -9.47 -13.44 -17.03
C TYR A 195 -9.63 -14.28 -15.75
N LYS A 196 -10.89 -14.57 -15.38
CA LYS A 196 -11.20 -15.35 -14.18
C LYS A 196 -10.68 -16.79 -14.26
N ASP A 197 -10.79 -17.40 -15.44
CA ASP A 197 -10.35 -18.79 -15.66
C ASP A 197 -8.81 -18.85 -15.72
N GLU A 198 -8.15 -17.90 -16.39
CA GLU A 198 -6.71 -17.77 -16.38
C GLU A 198 -6.16 -17.65 -14.95
N ILE A 199 -6.76 -16.79 -14.10
CA ILE A 199 -6.36 -16.66 -12.70
C ILE A 199 -6.56 -17.97 -11.93
N ASN A 200 -7.75 -18.62 -12.09
CA ASN A 200 -8.01 -19.89 -11.42
C ASN A 200 -6.99 -20.97 -11.82
N PHE A 201 -6.66 -21.05 -13.11
CA PHE A 201 -5.63 -21.96 -13.62
C PHE A 201 -4.25 -21.67 -12.99
N ILE A 202 -3.79 -20.43 -13.06
CA ILE A 202 -2.46 -20.02 -12.55
C ILE A 202 -2.31 -20.34 -11.05
N VAL A 203 -3.30 -19.96 -10.24
CA VAL A 203 -3.23 -20.16 -8.79
C VAL A 203 -3.44 -21.61 -8.36
N GLY A 204 -4.11 -22.41 -9.18
CA GLY A 204 -4.34 -23.84 -8.95
C GLY A 204 -3.22 -24.75 -9.47
N LEU A 205 -2.28 -24.21 -10.25
CA LEU A 205 -1.23 -25.03 -10.87
C LEU A 205 -0.17 -25.45 -9.84
N GLU A 206 -0.09 -26.76 -9.56
CA GLU A 206 0.77 -27.32 -8.52
C GLU A 206 2.25 -27.05 -8.78
N SER A 207 2.71 -27.24 -10.02
CA SER A 207 4.12 -26.98 -10.39
C SER A 207 4.54 -25.53 -10.17
N ARG A 208 3.61 -24.59 -10.38
CA ARG A 208 3.83 -23.17 -10.09
C ARG A 208 3.89 -22.88 -8.60
N ASN A 209 2.98 -23.44 -7.83
CA ASN A 209 2.98 -23.27 -6.37
C ASN A 209 4.22 -23.89 -5.72
N LYS A 210 4.66 -25.06 -6.20
CA LYS A 210 5.95 -25.66 -5.81
C LYS A 210 7.12 -24.74 -6.18
N PHE A 211 7.13 -24.14 -7.38
CA PHE A 211 8.18 -23.18 -7.77
C PHE A 211 8.26 -22.01 -6.79
N ILE A 212 7.11 -21.43 -6.40
CA ILE A 212 7.05 -20.32 -5.43
C ILE A 212 7.68 -20.73 -4.10
N ILE A 213 7.30 -21.90 -3.58
CA ILE A 213 7.78 -22.36 -2.27
C ILE A 213 9.26 -22.75 -2.33
N ASN A 214 9.72 -23.38 -3.41
CA ASN A 214 11.15 -23.67 -3.61
C ASN A 214 11.97 -22.37 -3.70
N LEU A 215 11.50 -21.37 -4.43
CA LEU A 215 12.12 -20.05 -4.44
C LEU A 215 12.21 -19.49 -3.00
N CYS A 216 11.11 -19.53 -2.25
CA CYS A 216 11.11 -19.03 -0.86
C CYS A 216 12.08 -19.81 0.03
N ASN A 217 12.26 -21.10 -0.19
CA ASN A 217 13.19 -21.95 0.57
C ASN A 217 14.67 -21.58 0.35
N GLU A 218 15.01 -21.14 -0.86
CA GLU A 218 16.36 -20.68 -1.20
C GLU A 218 16.67 -19.27 -0.68
N LEU A 219 15.63 -18.47 -0.38
CA LEU A 219 15.79 -17.10 0.06
C LEU A 219 16.15 -17.03 1.55
N LYS A 220 17.27 -16.39 1.84
CA LYS A 220 17.67 -16.06 3.21
C LYS A 220 17.00 -14.79 3.69
N GLY A 221 16.64 -14.75 4.96
CA GLY A 221 16.00 -13.61 5.60
C GLY A 221 14.47 -13.68 5.59
N ASN A 222 13.84 -12.83 6.38
CA ASN A 222 12.39 -12.78 6.46
C ASN A 222 11.77 -12.51 5.10
N THR A 223 10.89 -13.39 4.68
CA THR A 223 10.29 -13.41 3.34
C THR A 223 8.78 -13.26 3.44
N LEU A 224 8.23 -12.33 2.66
CA LEU A 224 6.80 -12.09 2.53
C LEU A 224 6.31 -12.57 1.17
N VAL A 225 5.33 -13.47 1.17
CA VAL A 225 4.65 -13.95 -0.04
C VAL A 225 3.27 -13.33 -0.12
N LEU A 226 3.00 -12.57 -1.17
CA LEU A 226 1.73 -11.85 -1.34
C LEU A 226 0.82 -12.55 -2.36
N TYR A 227 -0.39 -12.87 -1.92
CA TYR A 227 -1.42 -13.51 -2.73
C TYR A 227 -2.74 -12.73 -2.73
N SER A 228 -3.65 -13.05 -3.69
CA SER A 228 -4.96 -12.40 -3.84
C SER A 228 -6.13 -13.26 -3.35
N LEU A 229 -6.12 -14.57 -3.56
CA LEU A 229 -7.25 -15.48 -3.27
C LEU A 229 -6.91 -16.35 -2.05
N VAL A 230 -7.59 -16.11 -0.93
CA VAL A 230 -7.32 -16.82 0.34
C VAL A 230 -7.52 -18.33 0.18
N GLU A 231 -8.73 -18.75 -0.23
CA GLU A 231 -9.11 -20.16 -0.28
C GLU A 231 -8.36 -20.95 -1.38
N LYS A 232 -8.25 -20.37 -2.58
CA LYS A 232 -7.73 -21.08 -3.75
C LYS A 232 -6.21 -21.02 -3.89
N HIS A 233 -5.55 -20.07 -3.26
CA HIS A 233 -4.10 -19.85 -3.41
C HIS A 233 -3.38 -19.73 -2.09
N GLY A 234 -3.84 -18.85 -1.20
CA GLY A 234 -3.18 -18.57 0.07
C GLY A 234 -3.06 -19.82 0.95
N LYS A 235 -4.14 -20.58 1.11
CA LYS A 235 -4.14 -21.82 1.90
C LYS A 235 -3.20 -22.88 1.31
N GLU A 236 -3.16 -22.99 -0.02
CA GLU A 236 -2.27 -23.97 -0.67
C GLU A 236 -0.79 -23.58 -0.53
N LEU A 237 -0.46 -22.30 -0.73
CA LEU A 237 0.89 -21.81 -0.50
C LEU A 237 1.32 -22.01 0.96
N TYR A 238 0.42 -21.76 1.92
CA TYR A 238 0.69 -21.98 3.33
C TYR A 238 0.94 -23.45 3.63
N ARG A 239 0.05 -24.35 3.17
CA ARG A 239 0.18 -25.82 3.34
C ARG A 239 1.51 -26.37 2.78
N LEU A 240 1.96 -25.83 1.64
CA LEU A 240 3.26 -26.22 1.08
C LEU A 240 4.42 -25.62 1.88
N ALA A 241 4.27 -24.41 2.37
CA ALA A 241 5.28 -23.70 3.15
C ALA A 241 5.51 -24.31 4.54
N GLU A 242 4.48 -24.87 5.17
CA GLU A 242 4.59 -25.54 6.49
C GLU A 242 5.58 -26.73 6.49
N LYS A 243 5.93 -27.24 5.30
CA LYS A 243 6.92 -28.32 5.15
C LYS A 243 8.37 -27.82 5.16
N LEU A 244 8.58 -26.52 5.14
CA LEU A 244 9.91 -25.91 5.18
C LEU A 244 10.45 -25.87 6.61
N ASP A 245 11.76 -25.99 6.75
CA ASP A 245 12.46 -25.83 8.04
C ASP A 245 12.63 -24.34 8.39
N ARG A 246 11.49 -23.63 8.59
CA ARG A 246 11.44 -22.24 9.01
C ARG A 246 10.07 -21.88 9.61
N LYS A 247 9.99 -20.84 10.43
CA LYS A 247 8.70 -20.36 10.97
C LYS A 247 7.83 -19.79 9.87
N VAL A 248 6.61 -20.33 9.73
CA VAL A 248 5.67 -19.91 8.69
C VAL A 248 4.42 -19.31 9.33
N PHE A 249 3.98 -18.15 8.84
CA PHE A 249 2.78 -17.44 9.30
C PHE A 249 1.79 -17.25 8.17
N PHE A 250 0.50 -17.43 8.44
CA PHE A 250 -0.58 -17.21 7.49
C PHE A 250 -1.44 -16.03 7.90
N VAL A 251 -1.48 -14.97 7.07
CA VAL A 251 -2.12 -13.70 7.42
C VAL A 251 -3.14 -13.29 6.34
N HIS A 252 -4.40 -13.16 6.74
CA HIS A 252 -5.49 -12.75 5.85
C HIS A 252 -6.53 -11.91 6.60
N GLY A 253 -7.58 -11.43 5.91
CA GLY A 253 -8.59 -10.54 6.48
C GLY A 253 -9.35 -11.08 7.69
N GLY A 254 -9.43 -12.41 7.83
CA GLY A 254 -10.06 -13.07 8.99
C GLY A 254 -9.18 -13.17 10.24
N VAL A 255 -7.91 -12.82 10.16
CA VAL A 255 -7.00 -12.78 11.32
C VAL A 255 -7.23 -11.47 12.09
N SER A 256 -7.37 -11.55 13.42
CA SER A 256 -7.59 -10.37 14.26
C SER A 256 -6.45 -9.35 14.21
N GLY A 257 -6.70 -8.09 14.58
CA GLY A 257 -5.66 -7.07 14.66
C GLY A 257 -4.57 -7.44 15.67
N GLU A 258 -4.97 -7.95 16.83
CA GLU A 258 -4.09 -8.39 17.91
C GLU A 258 -3.15 -9.49 17.44
N THR A 259 -3.68 -10.56 16.84
CA THR A 259 -2.86 -11.67 16.29
C THR A 259 -1.89 -11.19 15.21
N ARG A 260 -2.28 -10.21 14.39
CA ARG A 260 -1.35 -9.63 13.39
C ARG A 260 -0.21 -8.87 14.04
N ASP A 261 -0.49 -8.17 15.14
CA ASP A 261 0.55 -7.45 15.91
C ASP A 261 1.48 -8.42 16.64
N GLU A 262 0.95 -9.53 17.17
CA GLU A 262 1.76 -10.62 17.73
C GLU A 262 2.69 -11.24 16.67
N ILE A 263 2.14 -11.61 15.50
CA ILE A 263 2.95 -12.15 14.38
C ILE A 263 4.04 -11.15 13.99
N ARG A 264 3.71 -9.86 13.91
CA ARG A 264 4.70 -8.82 13.64
C ARG A 264 5.81 -8.83 14.67
N GLY A 265 5.46 -8.85 15.98
CA GLY A 265 6.43 -8.89 17.07
C GLY A 265 7.37 -10.09 16.98
N ILE A 266 6.83 -11.27 16.65
CA ILE A 266 7.64 -12.49 16.46
C ILE A 266 8.57 -12.33 15.26
N VAL A 267 8.07 -11.90 14.10
CA VAL A 267 8.85 -11.76 12.86
C VAL A 267 9.98 -10.73 13.01
N GLU A 268 9.77 -9.66 13.79
CA GLU A 268 10.81 -8.68 14.09
C GLU A 268 11.99 -9.25 14.91
N GLN A 269 11.79 -10.39 15.59
CA GLN A 269 12.82 -11.12 16.33
C GLN A 269 13.43 -12.28 15.51
N GLU A 270 12.80 -12.67 14.41
CA GLU A 270 13.24 -13.78 13.57
C GLU A 270 14.12 -13.30 12.41
N ASP A 271 15.08 -14.15 12.04
CA ASP A 271 15.98 -13.86 10.92
C ASP A 271 15.61 -14.60 9.63
N ASN A 272 14.71 -15.57 9.70
CA ASN A 272 14.33 -16.41 8.56
C ASN A 272 12.86 -16.86 8.59
N ALA A 273 11.93 -15.99 8.95
CA ALA A 273 10.50 -16.27 8.91
C ALA A 273 9.92 -16.16 7.49
N LEU A 274 8.87 -16.94 7.22
CA LEU A 274 8.08 -16.88 5.99
C LEU A 274 6.64 -16.44 6.32
N ILE A 275 6.19 -15.34 5.71
CA ILE A 275 4.84 -14.80 5.92
C ILE A 275 4.07 -14.95 4.61
N VAL A 276 3.02 -15.76 4.61
CA VAL A 276 2.08 -15.90 3.49
C VAL A 276 0.89 -14.98 3.77
N ALA A 277 0.80 -13.84 3.10
CA ALA A 277 -0.16 -12.80 3.40
C ALA A 277 -1.01 -12.35 2.20
N SER A 278 -2.28 -11.99 2.45
CA SER A 278 -3.09 -11.38 1.40
C SER A 278 -2.67 -9.94 1.14
N TYR A 279 -2.70 -9.50 -0.13
CA TYR A 279 -2.41 -8.10 -0.50
C TYR A 279 -3.27 -7.10 0.32
N GLY A 280 -4.55 -7.39 0.54
CA GLY A 280 -5.45 -6.52 1.29
C GLY A 280 -5.00 -6.32 2.73
N THR A 281 -4.68 -7.40 3.41
CA THR A 281 -4.26 -7.37 4.82
C THR A 281 -2.90 -6.70 4.98
N PHE A 282 -1.95 -7.00 4.10
CA PHE A 282 -0.63 -6.38 4.15
C PHE A 282 -0.68 -4.89 3.84
N SER A 283 -1.55 -4.45 2.91
CA SER A 283 -1.68 -3.02 2.57
C SER A 283 -2.32 -2.17 3.69
N THR A 284 -3.05 -2.76 4.64
CA THR A 284 -3.81 -2.01 5.64
C THR A 284 -3.31 -2.12 7.09
N GLY A 285 -2.36 -3.00 7.42
CA GLY A 285 -2.05 -3.17 8.83
C GLY A 285 -0.74 -3.86 9.23
N VAL A 286 -0.07 -4.57 8.34
CA VAL A 286 1.16 -5.28 8.73
C VAL A 286 2.38 -4.44 8.36
N ASN A 287 3.11 -3.96 9.36
CA ASN A 287 4.33 -3.19 9.17
C ASN A 287 5.52 -3.95 9.77
N ILE A 288 6.23 -4.70 8.94
CA ILE A 288 7.41 -5.47 9.33
C ILE A 288 8.65 -4.76 8.78
N ARG A 289 9.57 -4.32 9.65
CA ARG A 289 10.80 -3.62 9.24
C ARG A 289 11.87 -4.58 8.72
N ARG A 290 11.99 -5.76 9.34
CA ARG A 290 13.02 -6.77 9.01
C ARG A 290 12.65 -7.68 7.83
N LEU A 291 11.91 -7.19 6.82
CA LEU A 291 11.65 -7.94 5.59
C LEU A 291 12.83 -7.82 4.64
N SER A 292 13.43 -8.95 4.27
CA SER A 292 14.52 -9.04 3.29
C SER A 292 14.01 -9.33 1.88
N ASN A 293 12.91 -10.08 1.77
CA ASN A 293 12.37 -10.49 0.49
C ASN A 293 10.84 -10.30 0.44
N VAL A 294 10.35 -9.89 -0.72
CA VAL A 294 8.92 -9.80 -1.04
C VAL A 294 8.68 -10.58 -2.33
N VAL A 295 7.71 -11.49 -2.33
CA VAL A 295 7.35 -12.31 -3.49
C VAL A 295 5.91 -12.00 -3.90
N PHE A 296 5.73 -11.50 -5.11
CA PHE A 296 4.41 -11.30 -5.71
C PHE A 296 3.92 -12.61 -6.32
N ALA A 297 3.29 -13.46 -5.51
CA ALA A 297 2.80 -14.77 -5.92
C ALA A 297 1.54 -14.69 -6.81
N SER A 298 0.70 -13.69 -6.61
CA SER A 298 -0.46 -13.43 -7.47
C SER A 298 -0.24 -12.18 -8.33
N PRO A 299 -0.56 -12.24 -9.63
CA PRO A 299 -0.42 -11.08 -10.52
C PRO A 299 -1.37 -9.95 -10.10
N SER A 300 -0.88 -8.73 -10.09
CA SER A 300 -1.66 -7.53 -9.81
C SER A 300 -1.30 -6.42 -10.83
N LYS A 301 -2.31 -5.75 -11.38
CA LYS A 301 -2.13 -4.55 -12.21
C LYS A 301 -2.24 -3.25 -11.43
N SER A 302 -2.70 -3.30 -10.18
CA SER A 302 -2.96 -2.10 -9.39
C SER A 302 -1.65 -1.42 -8.99
N LYS A 303 -1.37 -0.26 -9.58
CA LYS A 303 -0.22 0.61 -9.25
C LYS A 303 -0.16 0.91 -7.74
N ILE A 304 -1.30 1.26 -7.17
CA ILE A 304 -1.41 1.57 -5.73
C ILE A 304 -0.94 0.37 -4.90
N ARG A 305 -1.49 -0.82 -5.18
CA ARG A 305 -1.17 -2.05 -4.44
C ARG A 305 0.29 -2.43 -4.56
N VAL A 306 0.85 -2.37 -5.78
CA VAL A 306 2.25 -2.67 -6.06
C VAL A 306 3.17 -1.74 -5.28
N LEU A 307 2.99 -0.42 -5.40
CA LEU A 307 3.84 0.57 -4.75
C LEU A 307 3.69 0.56 -3.22
N GLN A 308 2.48 0.34 -2.68
CA GLN A 308 2.29 0.21 -1.23
C GLN A 308 3.01 -1.02 -0.68
N SER A 309 2.97 -2.15 -1.40
CA SER A 309 3.67 -3.38 -0.99
C SER A 309 5.19 -3.20 -1.02
N ILE A 310 5.72 -2.59 -2.08
CA ILE A 310 7.15 -2.25 -2.18
C ILE A 310 7.55 -1.31 -1.07
N GLY A 311 6.85 -0.19 -0.90
CA GLY A 311 7.19 0.85 0.06
C GLY A 311 7.22 0.37 1.51
N ARG A 312 6.37 -0.60 1.88
CA ARG A 312 6.42 -1.22 3.21
C ARG A 312 7.63 -2.13 3.38
N GLY A 313 8.00 -2.88 2.33
CA GLY A 313 9.20 -3.69 2.34
C GLY A 313 10.48 -2.86 2.44
N LEU A 314 10.49 -1.64 1.93
CA LEU A 314 11.68 -0.77 1.88
C LEU A 314 12.04 -0.07 3.19
N ARG A 315 11.26 -0.20 4.26
CA ARG A 315 11.62 0.40 5.55
C ARG A 315 12.96 -0.14 6.03
N THR A 316 13.81 0.76 6.49
CA THR A 316 15.13 0.41 7.04
C THR A 316 15.01 -0.28 8.40
N ALA A 317 15.92 -1.20 8.68
CA ALA A 317 16.22 -1.76 9.98
C ALA A 317 17.76 -1.76 10.15
N GLU A 318 18.26 -1.90 11.37
CA GLU A 318 19.69 -1.80 11.67
C GLU A 318 20.54 -2.76 10.82
N ASP A 319 20.03 -3.95 10.53
CA ASP A 319 20.74 -5.02 9.79
C ASP A 319 20.28 -5.15 8.32
N LYS A 320 19.59 -4.14 7.76
CA LYS A 320 18.94 -4.29 6.47
C LYS A 320 19.22 -3.14 5.52
N ASP A 321 20.12 -3.39 4.58
CA ASP A 321 20.48 -2.42 3.53
C ASP A 321 19.74 -2.65 2.21
N THR A 322 19.22 -3.84 1.98
CA THR A 322 18.62 -4.22 0.69
C THR A 322 17.38 -5.08 0.86
N VAL A 323 16.35 -4.76 0.09
CA VAL A 323 15.14 -5.59 -0.10
C VAL A 323 15.14 -6.16 -1.51
N ARG A 324 14.78 -7.42 -1.65
CA ARG A 324 14.60 -8.09 -2.94
C ARG A 324 13.13 -8.32 -3.19
N LEU A 325 12.65 -7.81 -4.31
CA LEU A 325 11.32 -8.12 -4.83
C LEU A 325 11.45 -9.20 -5.90
N TYR A 326 10.64 -10.24 -5.79
CA TYR A 326 10.46 -11.28 -6.79
C TYR A 326 9.07 -11.14 -7.40
N ASP A 327 9.01 -10.64 -8.62
CA ASP A 327 7.77 -10.43 -9.37
C ASP A 327 7.53 -11.60 -10.31
N LEU A 328 6.57 -12.47 -9.97
CA LEU A 328 6.25 -13.66 -10.75
C LEU A 328 5.32 -13.29 -11.90
N VAL A 329 5.72 -13.69 -13.09
CA VAL A 329 5.04 -13.39 -14.35
C VAL A 329 4.76 -14.69 -15.10
N ASP A 330 3.50 -14.98 -15.36
CA ASP A 330 3.10 -16.19 -16.08
C ASP A 330 3.03 -15.93 -17.58
N ASP A 331 3.89 -16.57 -18.36
CA ASP A 331 3.88 -16.50 -19.82
C ASP A 331 3.09 -17.69 -20.41
N LEU A 332 1.83 -17.43 -20.73
CA LEU A 332 0.90 -18.36 -21.36
C LEU A 332 0.63 -17.98 -22.83
N ARG A 333 1.51 -17.19 -23.46
CA ARG A 333 1.34 -16.79 -24.86
C ARG A 333 1.23 -18.01 -25.77
N HIS A 334 0.23 -17.97 -26.65
CA HIS A 334 0.03 -18.99 -27.66
C HIS A 334 -0.32 -18.33 -29.00
N LYS A 335 0.44 -18.58 -30.05
CA LYS A 335 0.29 -17.95 -31.37
C LYS A 335 0.25 -16.40 -31.22
N LYS A 336 -0.84 -15.76 -31.64
CA LYS A 336 -1.07 -14.31 -31.52
C LYS A 336 -1.74 -13.87 -30.22
N TRP A 337 -2.17 -14.83 -29.39
CA TRP A 337 -2.84 -14.52 -28.12
C TRP A 337 -1.83 -14.24 -27.01
N VAL A 338 -2.10 -13.17 -26.27
CA VAL A 338 -1.32 -12.75 -25.10
C VAL A 338 -2.23 -12.79 -23.90
N ASN A 339 -1.85 -13.55 -22.88
CA ASN A 339 -2.62 -13.74 -21.67
C ASN A 339 -2.75 -12.46 -20.84
N PHE A 340 -3.81 -12.38 -20.01
CA PHE A 340 -4.13 -11.19 -19.23
C PHE A 340 -3.05 -10.87 -18.19
N THR A 341 -2.54 -11.88 -17.49
CA THR A 341 -1.53 -11.67 -16.44
C THR A 341 -0.20 -11.19 -16.99
N LEU A 342 0.15 -11.59 -18.23
CA LEU A 342 1.30 -11.04 -18.93
C LEU A 342 1.09 -9.57 -19.35
N LYS A 343 -0.14 -9.19 -19.73
CA LYS A 343 -0.48 -7.77 -19.96
C LYS A 343 -0.37 -6.97 -18.65
N HIS A 344 -0.80 -7.53 -17.51
CA HIS A 344 -0.65 -6.91 -16.18
C HIS A 344 0.82 -6.72 -15.80
N TYR A 345 1.71 -7.61 -16.23
CA TYR A 345 3.15 -7.41 -16.09
C TYR A 345 3.63 -6.17 -16.85
N GLY A 346 3.15 -5.95 -18.06
CA GLY A 346 3.44 -4.73 -18.81
C GLY A 346 3.08 -3.45 -18.03
N GLU A 347 1.95 -3.46 -17.31
CA GLU A 347 1.57 -2.33 -16.46
C GLU A 347 2.51 -2.18 -15.23
N ARG A 348 2.94 -3.28 -14.61
CA ARG A 348 3.93 -3.22 -13.52
C ARG A 348 5.28 -2.70 -14.00
N LEU A 349 5.70 -3.10 -15.20
CA LEU A 349 6.96 -2.64 -15.79
C LEU A 349 6.96 -1.12 -16.01
N LYS A 350 5.82 -0.54 -16.43
CA LYS A 350 5.66 0.92 -16.50
C LYS A 350 5.85 1.56 -15.13
N ILE A 351 5.27 0.97 -14.07
CA ILE A 351 5.42 1.47 -12.69
C ILE A 351 6.90 1.46 -12.27
N TYR A 352 7.63 0.39 -12.56
CA TYR A 352 9.05 0.28 -12.21
C TYR A 352 9.89 1.33 -12.95
N ASN A 353 9.59 1.59 -14.22
CA ASN A 353 10.25 2.63 -15.00
C ASN A 353 9.90 4.05 -14.52
N ASP A 354 8.61 4.33 -14.22
CA ASP A 354 8.15 5.63 -13.74
C ASP A 354 8.78 6.00 -12.37
N GLU A 355 8.95 4.99 -11.51
CA GLU A 355 9.59 5.16 -10.20
C GLU A 355 11.13 5.02 -10.28
N GLN A 356 11.69 4.80 -11.47
CA GLN A 356 13.13 4.63 -11.72
C GLN A 356 13.77 3.50 -10.89
N PHE A 357 13.07 2.38 -10.76
CA PHE A 357 13.60 1.20 -10.09
C PHE A 357 14.43 0.34 -11.04
N ASP A 358 15.57 -0.14 -10.57
CA ASP A 358 16.38 -1.13 -11.28
C ASP A 358 15.76 -2.52 -11.19
N TYR A 359 15.70 -3.25 -12.31
CA TYR A 359 15.20 -4.61 -12.34
C TYR A 359 16.04 -5.53 -13.25
N LYS A 360 15.99 -6.83 -12.94
CA LYS A 360 16.54 -7.91 -13.75
C LYS A 360 15.44 -8.87 -14.15
N ILE A 361 15.52 -9.39 -15.37
CA ILE A 361 14.54 -10.36 -15.90
C ILE A 361 15.19 -11.73 -15.98
N HIS A 362 14.54 -12.71 -15.34
CA HIS A 362 14.92 -14.12 -15.35
C HIS A 362 13.79 -14.94 -15.97
N LYS A 363 14.14 -15.95 -16.77
CA LYS A 363 13.17 -16.85 -17.40
C LYS A 363 13.34 -18.26 -16.86
N TYR A 364 12.26 -18.87 -16.46
CA TYR A 364 12.19 -20.21 -15.92
C TYR A 364 11.21 -21.06 -16.71
N ALA A 365 11.58 -22.28 -17.08
CA ALA A 365 10.64 -23.24 -17.64
C ALA A 365 9.89 -23.94 -16.49
N LEU A 366 8.58 -23.82 -16.48
CA LEU A 366 7.74 -24.62 -15.58
C LEU A 366 7.67 -26.03 -16.13
N LYS A 367 8.16 -26.99 -15.35
CA LYS A 367 8.00 -28.42 -15.61
C LYS A 367 6.67 -28.88 -14.99
N GLU A 368 6.06 -29.92 -15.58
CA GLU A 368 4.85 -30.56 -15.02
C GLU A 368 5.10 -31.20 -13.65
#